data_8c5678025daebdc58f558390a117f105
#
_entry.id   8c5678025daebdc58f558390a117f105
#
_cell.length_a   1.000
_cell.length_b   1.000
_cell.length_c   1.000
_cell.angle_alpha   90.00
_cell.angle_beta   90.00
_cell.angle_gamma   90.00
#
_symmetry.space_group_name_H-M   'P 1'
#
loop_
_entity.id
_entity.type
_entity.pdbx_description
1 polymer ?
#
loop_
_entity_poly.entity_id
_entity_poly.type
_entity_poly.pdbx_seq_one_letter_code
_entity_poly.pdbx_strand_id
1 'polypeptide(L)'
;MKFRPCIDIHNGKVKQIVGGSLTDVQDQASENFVSEQDASFYAELYKKAGIKGGHVILLNGHDSPYYESTKEQAILALHTYPGGLQIGGGVNPENAGEYLSAGASHVIVTSYVFKDGRISWENLNKMKETVGKEKLVLDLSCRRKDGKFYIVTDRWQKFTDVTMTLDIMKELGSYCDEFLVHAVDVEGKARGVETELASLLGEYKGNPVTYAGGVGSMKDIEDLRKYGKDRLDVTVGSALDLFGGNISFSELIKL
;
A
#
# COMPACT_ATOMS: atom_id res chain seq x y z
N MET A 1 -6.28 5.32 -15.28
CA MET A 1 -5.27 4.55 -14.51
C MET A 1 -4.01 5.37 -14.38
N LYS A 2 -3.41 5.43 -13.20
CA LYS A 2 -2.10 6.07 -12.94
C LYS A 2 -1.20 5.04 -12.27
N PHE A 3 0.11 5.15 -12.55
CA PHE A 3 1.10 4.38 -11.81
C PHE A 3 1.36 5.05 -10.44
N ARG A 4 1.29 4.26 -9.36
CA ARG A 4 1.54 4.64 -7.98
C ARG A 4 2.71 3.81 -7.45
N PRO A 5 3.95 4.29 -7.46
CA PRO A 5 5.12 3.52 -7.05
C PRO A 5 5.12 3.23 -5.54
N CYS A 6 5.89 2.21 -5.14
CA CYS A 6 6.10 1.88 -3.73
C CYS A 6 7.57 2.02 -3.30
N ILE A 7 7.76 2.24 -2.02
CA ILE A 7 9.03 2.16 -1.29
C ILE A 7 8.75 1.34 -0.02
N ASP A 8 9.00 0.05 -0.07
CA ASP A 8 8.81 -0.83 1.07
C ASP A 8 10.11 -0.92 1.86
N ILE A 9 10.04 -0.65 3.15
CA ILE A 9 11.22 -0.59 4.01
C ILE A 9 11.15 -1.67 5.09
N HIS A 10 12.16 -2.53 5.11
CA HIS A 10 12.29 -3.61 6.09
C HIS A 10 13.73 -3.70 6.58
N ASN A 11 13.91 -3.74 7.91
CA ASN A 11 15.22 -3.79 8.57
C ASN A 11 16.16 -2.65 8.09
N GLY A 12 15.62 -1.43 7.97
CA GLY A 12 16.35 -0.23 7.58
C GLY A 12 16.78 -0.17 6.11
N LYS A 13 16.24 -1.04 5.25
CA LYS A 13 16.56 -1.08 3.80
C LYS A 13 15.30 -1.10 2.95
N VAL A 14 15.39 -0.50 1.76
CA VAL A 14 14.33 -0.65 0.75
C VAL A 14 14.39 -2.07 0.18
N LYS A 15 13.24 -2.74 0.17
CA LYS A 15 13.11 -4.14 -0.23
C LYS A 15 11.84 -4.37 -1.03
N GLN A 16 11.81 -5.49 -1.76
CA GLN A 16 10.57 -6.08 -2.27
C GLN A 16 10.42 -7.47 -1.66
N ILE A 17 9.27 -7.75 -1.07
CA ILE A 17 8.99 -9.01 -0.37
C ILE A 17 7.86 -9.79 -1.03
N VAL A 18 7.81 -11.10 -0.77
CA VAL A 18 6.69 -11.95 -1.16
C VAL A 18 5.55 -11.76 -0.17
N GLY A 19 4.36 -11.47 -0.66
CA GLY A 19 3.17 -11.28 0.17
C GLY A 19 2.89 -12.47 1.08
N GLY A 20 2.59 -12.17 2.35
CA GLY A 20 2.32 -13.17 3.37
C GLY A 20 3.55 -13.92 3.90
N SER A 21 4.77 -13.59 3.46
CA SER A 21 6.01 -14.19 3.97
C SER A 21 6.59 -13.46 5.19
N LEU A 22 6.14 -12.24 5.44
CA LEU A 22 6.61 -11.43 6.57
C LEU A 22 6.12 -12.04 7.88
N THR A 23 7.06 -12.33 8.80
CA THR A 23 6.76 -12.90 10.13
C THR A 23 7.32 -12.01 11.22
N ASP A 24 6.66 -12.01 12.40
CA ASP A 24 7.13 -11.30 13.59
C ASP A 24 8.33 -12.00 14.25
N VAL A 25 8.53 -13.28 13.93
CA VAL A 25 9.64 -14.05 14.47
C VAL A 25 10.93 -13.65 13.76
N GLN A 26 11.83 -13.01 14.49
CA GLN A 26 13.15 -12.56 14.00
C GLN A 26 13.07 -11.55 12.82
N ASP A 27 11.95 -10.86 12.63
CA ASP A 27 11.74 -9.90 11.53
C ASP A 27 12.17 -10.49 10.16
N GLN A 28 11.70 -11.69 9.83
CA GLN A 28 12.05 -12.39 8.59
C GLN A 28 10.98 -12.17 7.51
N ALA A 29 11.45 -12.08 6.27
CA ALA A 29 10.60 -12.06 5.08
C ALA A 29 11.32 -12.80 3.94
N SER A 30 10.54 -13.39 3.01
CA SER A 30 11.11 -13.85 1.73
C SER A 30 11.30 -12.63 0.84
N GLU A 31 12.54 -12.31 0.52
CA GLU A 31 12.94 -11.11 -0.19
C GLU A 31 13.11 -11.40 -1.68
N ASN A 32 12.41 -10.65 -2.55
CA ASN A 32 12.63 -10.67 -4.00
C ASN A 32 13.78 -9.74 -4.39
N PHE A 33 13.97 -8.67 -3.62
CA PHE A 33 14.97 -7.66 -3.89
C PHE A 33 15.38 -6.95 -2.59
N VAL A 34 16.67 -6.63 -2.46
CA VAL A 34 17.23 -5.79 -1.41
C VAL A 34 18.06 -4.70 -2.07
N SER A 35 17.70 -3.45 -1.83
CA SER A 35 18.37 -2.29 -2.41
C SER A 35 19.71 -2.00 -1.74
N GLU A 36 20.69 -1.59 -2.54
CA GLU A 36 21.92 -0.94 -2.09
C GLU A 36 21.74 0.58 -1.91
N GLN A 37 20.67 1.14 -2.51
CA GLN A 37 20.31 2.55 -2.41
C GLN A 37 19.39 2.78 -1.23
N ASP A 38 19.44 3.97 -0.65
CA ASP A 38 18.52 4.39 0.40
C ASP A 38 17.15 4.82 -0.17
N ALA A 39 16.21 5.13 0.72
CA ALA A 39 14.86 5.48 0.31
C ALA A 39 14.77 6.84 -0.43
N SER A 40 15.75 7.75 -0.21
CA SER A 40 15.80 9.04 -0.90
C SER A 40 16.07 8.89 -2.39
N PHE A 41 16.86 7.89 -2.79
CA PHE A 41 17.11 7.60 -4.20
C PHE A 41 15.81 7.36 -4.97
N TYR A 42 14.93 6.51 -4.44
CA TYR A 42 13.64 6.20 -5.07
C TYR A 42 12.70 7.42 -5.03
N ALA A 43 12.64 8.11 -3.90
CA ALA A 43 11.82 9.30 -3.75
C ALA A 43 12.21 10.41 -4.74
N GLU A 44 13.52 10.65 -4.95
CA GLU A 44 14.02 11.61 -5.91
C GLU A 44 13.71 11.19 -7.36
N LEU A 45 13.78 9.90 -7.66
CA LEU A 45 13.44 9.35 -8.97
C LEU A 45 11.96 9.57 -9.29
N TYR A 46 11.06 9.30 -8.33
CA TYR A 46 9.62 9.54 -8.48
C TYR A 46 9.30 11.03 -8.59
N LYS A 47 9.99 11.88 -7.81
CA LYS A 47 9.87 13.34 -7.89
C LYS A 47 10.27 13.87 -9.27
N LYS A 48 11.42 13.43 -9.83
CA LYS A 48 11.85 13.80 -11.17
C LYS A 48 10.91 13.37 -12.27
N ALA A 49 10.26 12.21 -12.10
CA ALA A 49 9.21 11.72 -13.00
C ALA A 49 7.86 12.42 -12.81
N GLY A 50 7.70 13.27 -11.78
CA GLY A 50 6.44 13.98 -11.48
C GLY A 50 5.32 13.09 -10.96
N ILE A 51 5.64 11.86 -10.49
CA ILE A 51 4.64 10.89 -10.05
C ILE A 51 4.27 11.16 -8.60
N LYS A 52 2.98 11.34 -8.32
CA LYS A 52 2.45 11.55 -6.96
C LYS A 52 1.57 10.40 -6.50
N GLY A 53 1.42 10.28 -5.19
CA GLY A 53 0.54 9.29 -4.55
C GLY A 53 1.13 7.88 -4.52
N GLY A 54 2.43 7.73 -4.77
CA GLY A 54 3.15 6.52 -4.38
C GLY A 54 3.18 6.36 -2.87
N HIS A 55 3.46 5.16 -2.36
CA HIS A 55 3.46 4.91 -0.94
C HIS A 55 4.81 4.44 -0.40
N VAL A 56 5.07 4.81 0.83
CA VAL A 56 6.18 4.31 1.67
C VAL A 56 5.57 3.44 2.75
N ILE A 57 6.02 2.20 2.90
CA ILE A 57 5.49 1.28 3.92
C ILE A 57 6.61 0.83 4.85
N LEU A 58 6.41 1.06 6.15
CA LEU A 58 7.24 0.51 7.21
C LEU A 58 6.77 -0.92 7.51
N LEU A 59 7.62 -1.90 7.26
CA LEU A 59 7.30 -3.32 7.43
C LEU A 59 7.73 -3.88 8.80
N ASN A 60 8.49 -3.12 9.59
CA ASN A 60 8.81 -3.48 10.96
C ASN A 60 7.74 -2.98 11.94
N GLY A 61 7.38 -3.81 12.90
CA GLY A 61 6.55 -3.38 14.03
C GLY A 61 7.30 -2.48 15.00
N HIS A 62 6.58 -1.74 15.85
CA HIS A 62 7.18 -0.84 16.85
C HIS A 62 8.13 -1.55 17.83
N ASP A 63 7.92 -2.84 18.08
CA ASP A 63 8.73 -3.65 18.99
C ASP A 63 9.99 -4.23 18.31
N SER A 64 10.16 -4.03 17.00
CA SER A 64 11.31 -4.51 16.25
C SER A 64 12.56 -3.69 16.59
N PRO A 65 13.73 -4.33 16.76
CA PRO A 65 15.00 -3.63 16.93
C PRO A 65 15.39 -2.78 15.70
N TYR A 66 14.74 -3.02 14.55
CA TYR A 66 14.97 -2.29 13.31
C TYR A 66 13.96 -1.17 13.07
N TYR A 67 13.01 -0.95 13.99
CA TYR A 67 11.94 0.03 13.77
C TYR A 67 12.50 1.44 13.52
N GLU A 68 13.42 1.90 14.35
CA GLU A 68 13.99 3.26 14.22
C GLU A 68 14.74 3.43 12.88
N SER A 69 15.60 2.46 12.50
CA SER A 69 16.30 2.54 11.21
C SER A 69 15.35 2.49 10.00
N THR A 70 14.25 1.76 10.11
CA THR A 70 13.19 1.72 9.08
C THR A 70 12.45 3.05 9.01
N LYS A 71 12.13 3.64 10.16
CA LYS A 71 11.49 4.97 10.25
C LYS A 71 12.38 6.08 9.71
N GLU A 72 13.68 6.05 10.00
CA GLU A 72 14.65 7.01 9.45
C GLU A 72 14.65 7.01 7.92
N GLN A 73 14.64 5.84 7.30
CA GLN A 73 14.54 5.71 5.85
C GLN A 73 13.22 6.27 5.29
N ALA A 74 12.11 6.02 5.98
CA ALA A 74 10.80 6.56 5.58
C ALA A 74 10.78 8.08 5.65
N ILE A 75 11.25 8.67 6.73
CA ILE A 75 11.37 10.13 6.91
C ILE A 75 12.28 10.73 5.82
N LEU A 76 13.40 10.07 5.51
CA LEU A 76 14.31 10.50 4.45
C LEU A 76 13.60 10.57 3.09
N ALA A 77 12.79 9.57 2.73
CA ALA A 77 11.99 9.59 1.51
C ALA A 77 10.97 10.74 1.49
N LEU A 78 10.26 10.97 2.61
CA LEU A 78 9.27 12.02 2.72
C LEU A 78 9.89 13.43 2.61
N HIS A 79 11.03 13.66 3.25
CA HIS A 79 11.79 14.94 3.13
C HIS A 79 12.30 15.16 1.71
N THR A 80 12.66 14.09 0.99
CA THR A 80 13.15 14.18 -0.40
C THR A 80 12.04 14.55 -1.37
N TYR A 81 10.82 14.04 -1.16
CA TYR A 81 9.66 14.34 -2.01
C TYR A 81 8.44 14.80 -1.21
N PRO A 82 8.48 16.01 -0.60
CA PRO A 82 7.35 16.52 0.17
C PRO A 82 6.06 16.63 -0.65
N GLY A 83 4.96 16.11 -0.10
CA GLY A 83 3.64 16.10 -0.72
C GLY A 83 3.51 15.14 -1.91
N GLY A 84 4.53 14.32 -2.21
CA GLY A 84 4.51 13.36 -3.31
C GLY A 84 4.14 11.93 -2.89
N LEU A 85 4.45 11.56 -1.65
CA LEU A 85 4.36 10.20 -1.15
C LEU A 85 3.38 10.08 0.02
N GLN A 86 2.67 8.97 0.06
CA GLN A 86 1.86 8.52 1.19
C GLN A 86 2.72 7.66 2.12
N ILE A 87 2.34 7.48 3.39
CA ILE A 87 3.07 6.64 4.34
C ILE A 87 2.16 5.73 5.14
N GLY A 88 2.59 4.47 5.30
CA GLY A 88 1.91 3.46 6.09
C GLY A 88 2.87 2.59 6.90
N GLY A 89 2.29 1.68 7.67
CA GLY A 89 3.03 0.80 8.58
C GLY A 89 2.96 1.27 10.03
N GLY A 90 1.96 0.79 10.77
CA GLY A 90 1.76 1.13 12.18
C GLY A 90 1.31 2.56 12.46
N VAL A 91 0.72 3.25 11.47
CA VAL A 91 0.22 4.63 11.65
C VAL A 91 -1.02 4.63 12.54
N ASN A 92 -1.04 5.59 13.45
CA ASN A 92 -2.10 5.81 14.43
C ASN A 92 -2.19 7.34 14.76
N PRO A 93 -3.15 7.81 15.58
CA PRO A 93 -3.28 9.23 15.90
C PRO A 93 -2.06 9.86 16.57
N GLU A 94 -1.29 9.05 17.30
CA GLU A 94 -0.13 9.55 18.08
C GLU A 94 1.08 9.89 17.17
N ASN A 95 1.26 9.16 16.05
CA ASN A 95 2.41 9.34 15.15
C ASN A 95 2.07 9.97 13.79
N ALA A 96 0.80 10.02 13.39
CA ALA A 96 0.38 10.54 12.09
C ALA A 96 0.85 11.98 11.84
N GLY A 97 0.82 12.85 12.86
CA GLY A 97 1.26 14.24 12.79
C GLY A 97 2.74 14.39 12.46
N GLU A 98 3.60 13.52 12.97
CA GLU A 98 5.02 13.47 12.65
C GLU A 98 5.27 13.22 11.18
N TYR A 99 4.63 12.20 10.61
CA TYR A 99 4.78 11.85 9.19
C TYR A 99 4.25 12.94 8.25
N LEU A 100 3.10 13.54 8.57
CA LEU A 100 2.58 14.66 7.79
C LEU A 100 3.52 15.87 7.84
N SER A 101 4.11 16.15 9.00
CA SER A 101 5.11 17.22 9.17
C SER A 101 6.41 16.93 8.43
N ALA A 102 6.79 15.66 8.30
CA ALA A 102 7.93 15.21 7.49
C ALA A 102 7.68 15.29 5.98
N GLY A 103 6.46 15.62 5.55
CA GLY A 103 6.13 15.82 4.14
C GLY A 103 5.28 14.73 3.51
N ALA A 104 4.71 13.80 4.29
CA ALA A 104 3.74 12.85 3.73
C ALA A 104 2.54 13.59 3.15
N SER A 105 2.07 13.18 1.98
CA SER A 105 0.83 13.69 1.40
C SER A 105 -0.38 13.16 2.16
N HIS A 106 -0.35 11.87 2.52
CA HIS A 106 -1.39 11.16 3.26
C HIS A 106 -0.76 10.14 4.21
N VAL A 107 -1.53 9.72 5.19
CA VAL A 107 -1.22 8.57 6.04
C VAL A 107 -2.12 7.39 5.67
N ILE A 108 -1.55 6.19 5.64
CA ILE A 108 -2.23 4.94 5.29
C ILE A 108 -2.44 4.15 6.59
N VAL A 109 -3.66 3.74 6.86
CA VAL A 109 -4.04 3.06 8.10
C VAL A 109 -4.79 1.77 7.80
N THR A 110 -4.45 0.72 8.55
CA THR A 110 -5.10 -0.60 8.48
C THR A 110 -5.44 -1.10 9.89
N SER A 111 -4.46 -1.70 10.59
CA SER A 111 -4.70 -2.41 11.86
C SER A 111 -5.28 -1.53 12.97
N TYR A 112 -5.02 -0.23 12.97
CA TYR A 112 -5.59 0.68 13.94
C TYR A 112 -7.12 0.79 13.83
N VAL A 113 -7.65 0.75 12.61
CA VAL A 113 -9.09 0.88 12.32
C VAL A 113 -9.82 -0.45 12.24
N PHE A 114 -9.08 -1.57 12.17
CA PHE A 114 -9.64 -2.93 12.22
C PHE A 114 -9.22 -3.62 13.52
N LYS A 115 -10.00 -3.42 14.56
CA LYS A 115 -9.72 -3.99 15.89
C LYS A 115 -10.55 -5.25 16.12
N ASP A 116 -9.93 -6.29 16.68
CA ASP A 116 -10.60 -7.56 17.02
C ASP A 116 -11.39 -8.15 15.84
N GLY A 117 -10.84 -8.05 14.63
CA GLY A 117 -11.45 -8.55 13.41
C GLY A 117 -12.61 -7.73 12.86
N ARG A 118 -12.89 -6.56 13.41
CA ARG A 118 -14.02 -5.69 13.01
C ARG A 118 -13.59 -4.26 12.76
N ILE A 119 -14.42 -3.51 12.05
CA ILE A 119 -14.24 -2.07 11.90
C ILE A 119 -14.48 -1.41 13.27
N SER A 120 -13.46 -0.72 13.77
CA SER A 120 -13.60 0.16 14.94
C SER A 120 -13.98 1.56 14.46
N TRP A 121 -15.27 1.84 14.49
CA TRP A 121 -15.79 3.17 14.11
C TRP A 121 -15.24 4.29 14.99
N GLU A 122 -14.99 4.00 16.26
CA GLU A 122 -14.35 4.93 17.20
C GLU A 122 -12.95 5.31 16.72
N ASN A 123 -12.10 4.31 16.42
CA ASN A 123 -10.75 4.54 15.96
C ASN A 123 -10.73 5.22 14.59
N LEU A 124 -11.65 4.86 13.69
CA LEU A 124 -11.78 5.49 12.38
C LEU A 124 -12.18 6.96 12.49
N ASN A 125 -13.13 7.30 13.36
CA ASN A 125 -13.49 8.69 13.67
C ASN A 125 -12.29 9.43 14.25
N LYS A 126 -11.58 8.85 15.22
CA LYS A 126 -10.39 9.45 15.83
C LYS A 126 -9.29 9.75 14.81
N MET A 127 -9.04 8.82 13.86
CA MET A 127 -8.10 9.09 12.75
C MET A 127 -8.56 10.25 11.89
N LYS A 128 -9.83 10.24 11.46
CA LYS A 128 -10.40 11.32 10.64
C LYS A 128 -10.34 12.68 11.35
N GLU A 129 -10.60 12.73 12.64
CA GLU A 129 -10.49 13.96 13.46
C GLU A 129 -9.05 14.43 13.58
N THR A 130 -8.09 13.49 13.66
CA THR A 130 -6.67 13.82 13.83
C THR A 130 -6.04 14.38 12.56
N VAL A 131 -6.28 13.77 11.40
CA VAL A 131 -5.57 14.11 10.16
C VAL A 131 -6.45 14.76 9.09
N GLY A 132 -7.76 14.72 9.24
CA GLY A 132 -8.72 15.08 8.19
C GLY A 132 -8.95 13.96 7.19
N LYS A 133 -10.14 13.93 6.60
CA LYS A 133 -10.51 12.97 5.55
C LYS A 133 -9.54 13.03 4.37
N GLU A 134 -9.14 14.22 3.98
CA GLU A 134 -8.34 14.54 2.79
C GLU A 134 -6.88 14.08 2.89
N LYS A 135 -6.46 13.60 4.06
CA LYS A 135 -5.12 13.07 4.30
C LYS A 135 -5.10 11.63 4.78
N LEU A 136 -6.26 10.98 4.77
CA LEU A 136 -6.40 9.60 5.21
C LEU A 136 -6.58 8.66 4.03
N VAL A 137 -5.74 7.65 3.93
CA VAL A 137 -5.89 6.49 3.05
C VAL A 137 -6.22 5.27 3.91
N LEU A 138 -7.23 4.50 3.53
CA LEU A 138 -7.50 3.22 4.18
C LEU A 138 -6.95 2.09 3.32
N ASP A 139 -6.07 1.29 3.92
CA ASP A 139 -5.62 0.06 3.30
C ASP A 139 -6.62 -1.06 3.60
N LEU A 140 -7.28 -1.51 2.54
CA LEU A 140 -8.26 -2.59 2.54
C LEU A 140 -7.67 -3.85 1.90
N SER A 141 -6.39 -4.10 2.13
CA SER A 141 -5.71 -5.31 1.65
C SER A 141 -6.50 -6.56 2.02
N CYS A 142 -6.65 -7.49 1.07
CA CYS A 142 -7.54 -8.60 1.26
C CYS A 142 -6.98 -9.94 0.76
N ARG A 143 -7.53 -11.01 1.32
CA ARG A 143 -7.27 -12.39 0.93
C ARG A 143 -8.56 -13.14 0.67
N ARG A 144 -8.48 -14.13 -0.22
CA ARG A 144 -9.64 -14.97 -0.57
C ARG A 144 -9.82 -16.10 0.45
N LYS A 145 -11.06 -16.25 0.94
CA LYS A 145 -11.49 -17.35 1.80
C LYS A 145 -12.95 -17.67 1.51
N ASP A 146 -13.29 -18.94 1.31
CA ASP A 146 -14.65 -19.41 1.06
C ASP A 146 -15.38 -18.64 -0.07
N GLY A 147 -14.65 -18.34 -1.16
CA GLY A 147 -15.16 -17.62 -2.33
C GLY A 147 -15.37 -16.12 -2.15
N LYS A 148 -14.98 -15.54 -1.01
CA LYS A 148 -15.08 -14.09 -0.71
C LYS A 148 -13.71 -13.49 -0.43
N PHE A 149 -13.60 -12.17 -0.62
CA PHE A 149 -12.41 -11.42 -0.21
C PHE A 149 -12.66 -10.83 1.18
N TYR A 150 -11.82 -11.19 2.13
CA TYR A 150 -11.83 -10.65 3.50
C TYR A 150 -10.69 -9.67 3.68
N ILE A 151 -10.95 -8.55 4.32
CA ILE A 151 -9.91 -7.62 4.73
C ILE A 151 -8.99 -8.32 5.72
N VAL A 152 -7.68 -8.11 5.57
CA VAL A 152 -6.65 -8.69 6.44
C VAL A 152 -5.82 -7.59 7.10
N THR A 153 -5.33 -7.88 8.29
CA THR A 153 -4.54 -6.95 9.12
C THR A 153 -3.24 -7.61 9.58
N ASP A 154 -2.47 -6.90 10.39
CA ASP A 154 -1.24 -7.40 11.00
C ASP A 154 -0.30 -8.01 9.96
N ARG A 155 0.11 -7.17 9.00
CA ARG A 155 0.98 -7.59 7.90
C ARG A 155 0.40 -8.77 7.12
N TRP A 156 -0.93 -8.71 6.87
CA TRP A 156 -1.73 -9.67 6.10
C TRP A 156 -1.88 -11.06 6.74
N GLN A 157 -1.53 -11.21 8.02
CA GLN A 157 -1.57 -12.50 8.72
C GLN A 157 -2.92 -12.83 9.33
N LYS A 158 -3.71 -11.80 9.69
CA LYS A 158 -4.97 -11.98 10.39
C LYS A 158 -6.16 -11.62 9.51
N PHE A 159 -7.08 -12.55 9.36
CA PHE A 159 -8.38 -12.28 8.75
C PHE A 159 -9.26 -11.46 9.71
N THR A 160 -9.96 -10.49 9.15
CA THR A 160 -11.09 -9.85 9.82
C THR A 160 -12.39 -10.57 9.47
N ASP A 161 -13.50 -10.21 10.14
CA ASP A 161 -14.86 -10.65 9.79
C ASP A 161 -15.47 -9.78 8.67
N VAL A 162 -14.71 -8.83 8.12
CA VAL A 162 -15.17 -7.85 7.14
C VAL A 162 -14.85 -8.32 5.73
N THR A 163 -15.88 -8.55 4.93
CA THR A 163 -15.73 -8.85 3.52
C THR A 163 -15.65 -7.59 2.68
N MET A 164 -14.81 -7.59 1.64
CA MET A 164 -14.75 -6.54 0.64
C MET A 164 -16.05 -6.52 -0.18
N THR A 165 -16.84 -5.47 -0.02
CA THR A 165 -18.08 -5.24 -0.77
C THR A 165 -18.19 -3.76 -1.15
N LEU A 166 -19.00 -3.45 -2.16
CA LEU A 166 -19.25 -2.06 -2.57
C LEU A 166 -19.90 -1.25 -1.45
N ASP A 167 -20.75 -1.86 -0.62
CA ASP A 167 -21.40 -1.18 0.50
C ASP A 167 -20.39 -0.78 1.58
N ILE A 168 -19.47 -1.70 1.94
CA ILE A 168 -18.38 -1.40 2.88
C ILE A 168 -17.47 -0.30 2.32
N MET A 169 -17.10 -0.37 1.04
CA MET A 169 -16.28 0.68 0.40
C MET A 169 -17.00 2.03 0.41
N LYS A 170 -18.31 2.05 0.14
CA LYS A 170 -19.11 3.27 0.17
C LYS A 170 -19.17 3.88 1.56
N GLU A 171 -19.36 3.06 2.59
CA GLU A 171 -19.41 3.49 3.98
C GLU A 171 -18.05 4.04 4.43
N LEU A 172 -16.96 3.28 4.24
CA LEU A 172 -15.59 3.68 4.58
C LEU A 172 -15.11 4.90 3.77
N GLY A 173 -15.55 5.04 2.51
CA GLY A 173 -15.20 6.17 1.65
C GLY A 173 -15.64 7.54 2.15
N SER A 174 -16.56 7.59 3.14
CA SER A 174 -16.93 8.83 3.80
C SER A 174 -15.88 9.32 4.82
N TYR A 175 -14.90 8.48 5.14
CA TYR A 175 -13.87 8.72 6.14
C TYR A 175 -12.49 9.01 5.54
N CYS A 176 -12.22 8.58 4.32
CA CYS A 176 -10.90 8.68 3.70
C CYS A 176 -10.95 9.38 2.33
N ASP A 177 -9.77 9.75 1.82
CA ASP A 177 -9.60 10.31 0.49
C ASP A 177 -9.40 9.22 -0.56
N GLU A 178 -8.68 8.15 -0.24
CA GLU A 178 -8.27 7.09 -1.15
C GLU A 178 -8.29 5.72 -0.45
N PHE A 179 -8.43 4.66 -1.25
CA PHE A 179 -8.20 3.28 -0.83
C PHE A 179 -6.94 2.71 -1.46
N LEU A 180 -6.12 2.02 -0.67
CA LEU A 180 -5.06 1.13 -1.13
C LEU A 180 -5.53 -0.30 -0.92
N VAL A 181 -5.44 -1.15 -1.94
CA VAL A 181 -5.93 -2.53 -1.88
C VAL A 181 -4.88 -3.49 -2.43
N HIS A 182 -4.21 -4.23 -1.54
CA HIS A 182 -3.34 -5.33 -1.96
C HIS A 182 -4.14 -6.62 -2.13
N ALA A 183 -4.01 -7.23 -3.31
CA ALA A 183 -4.43 -8.60 -3.55
C ALA A 183 -3.35 -9.55 -3.01
N VAL A 184 -3.39 -9.81 -1.70
CA VAL A 184 -2.28 -10.44 -0.94
C VAL A 184 -1.92 -11.83 -1.45
N ASP A 185 -2.91 -12.60 -1.92
CA ASP A 185 -2.70 -13.98 -2.38
C ASP A 185 -1.84 -14.06 -3.67
N VAL A 186 -1.73 -12.96 -4.42
CA VAL A 186 -0.88 -12.85 -5.63
C VAL A 186 0.29 -11.89 -5.45
N GLU A 187 0.41 -11.21 -4.28
CA GLU A 187 1.46 -10.21 -4.01
C GLU A 187 2.86 -10.83 -4.08
N GLY A 188 3.77 -10.15 -4.78
CA GLY A 188 5.17 -10.57 -4.95
C GLY A 188 5.37 -11.83 -5.81
N LYS A 189 4.31 -12.39 -6.40
CA LYS A 189 4.38 -13.65 -7.18
C LYS A 189 4.48 -13.43 -8.69
N ALA A 190 4.20 -12.22 -9.20
CA ALA A 190 4.21 -11.87 -10.61
C ALA A 190 3.47 -12.90 -11.52
N ARG A 191 2.29 -13.36 -11.06
CA ARG A 191 1.52 -14.43 -11.72
C ARG A 191 0.17 -13.95 -12.25
N GLY A 192 0.01 -12.66 -12.44
CA GLY A 192 -1.23 -12.05 -12.90
C GLY A 192 -2.03 -11.41 -11.76
N VAL A 193 -2.88 -10.46 -12.13
CA VAL A 193 -3.76 -9.75 -11.19
C VAL A 193 -4.94 -10.62 -10.75
N GLU A 194 -5.48 -10.35 -9.56
CA GLU A 194 -6.72 -10.99 -9.10
C GLU A 194 -7.92 -10.33 -9.79
N THR A 195 -8.34 -10.91 -10.91
CA THR A 195 -9.33 -10.30 -11.82
C THR A 195 -10.72 -10.15 -11.22
N GLU A 196 -11.14 -11.06 -10.33
CA GLU A 196 -12.42 -10.95 -9.62
C GLU A 196 -12.41 -9.76 -8.65
N LEU A 197 -11.29 -9.57 -7.92
CA LEU A 197 -11.12 -8.41 -7.06
C LEU A 197 -11.06 -7.12 -7.88
N ALA A 198 -10.28 -7.10 -8.96
CA ALA A 198 -10.21 -5.95 -9.86
C ALA A 198 -11.59 -5.57 -10.42
N SER A 199 -12.41 -6.58 -10.78
CA SER A 199 -13.78 -6.36 -11.25
C SER A 199 -14.67 -5.76 -10.17
N LEU A 200 -14.60 -6.27 -8.94
CA LEU A 200 -15.33 -5.72 -7.81
C LEU A 200 -14.95 -4.25 -7.55
N LEU A 201 -13.65 -3.96 -7.48
CA LEU A 201 -13.14 -2.61 -7.24
C LEU A 201 -13.51 -1.65 -8.39
N GLY A 202 -13.52 -2.13 -9.64
CA GLY A 202 -13.91 -1.37 -10.82
C GLY A 202 -15.38 -0.95 -10.86
N GLU A 203 -16.26 -1.61 -10.09
CA GLU A 203 -17.66 -1.20 -9.92
C GLU A 203 -17.81 -0.03 -8.94
N TYR A 204 -16.83 0.19 -8.05
CA TYR A 204 -16.87 1.28 -7.10
C TYR A 204 -16.72 2.64 -7.81
N LYS A 205 -17.61 3.60 -7.46
CA LYS A 205 -17.68 4.93 -8.10
C LYS A 205 -17.37 6.07 -7.12
N GLY A 206 -16.76 5.75 -5.99
CA GLY A 206 -16.42 6.74 -4.96
C GLY A 206 -14.98 7.25 -5.09
N ASN A 207 -14.25 7.15 -3.99
CA ASN A 207 -12.86 7.58 -3.86
C ASN A 207 -11.91 6.84 -4.82
N PRO A 208 -10.75 7.41 -5.18
CA PRO A 208 -9.71 6.70 -5.90
C PRO A 208 -9.34 5.38 -5.22
N VAL A 209 -9.01 4.38 -6.01
CA VAL A 209 -8.55 3.06 -5.54
C VAL A 209 -7.25 2.72 -6.23
N THR A 210 -6.22 2.50 -5.44
CA THR A 210 -4.93 1.96 -5.91
C THR A 210 -4.88 0.46 -5.68
N TYR A 211 -4.77 -0.30 -6.75
CA TYR A 211 -4.61 -1.76 -6.70
C TYR A 211 -3.14 -2.13 -6.66
N ALA A 212 -2.78 -3.08 -5.80
CA ALA A 212 -1.45 -3.67 -5.73
C ALA A 212 -1.54 -5.20 -5.71
N GLY A 213 -0.56 -5.87 -6.29
CA GLY A 213 -0.41 -7.33 -6.26
C GLY A 213 -0.51 -8.02 -7.60
N GLY A 214 0.37 -8.98 -7.81
CA GLY A 214 0.33 -9.93 -8.91
C GLY A 214 0.81 -9.44 -10.27
N VAL A 215 0.95 -8.14 -10.49
CA VAL A 215 1.44 -7.59 -11.76
C VAL A 215 2.84 -8.11 -12.08
N GLY A 216 3.00 -8.85 -13.16
CA GLY A 216 4.26 -9.41 -13.64
C GLY A 216 4.60 -9.04 -15.09
N SER A 217 3.65 -8.41 -15.81
CA SER A 217 3.81 -8.03 -17.22
C SER A 217 2.91 -6.85 -17.60
N MET A 218 3.19 -6.21 -18.74
CA MET A 218 2.32 -5.17 -19.30
C MET A 218 0.92 -5.72 -19.64
N LYS A 219 0.81 -7.00 -19.95
CA LYS A 219 -0.48 -7.66 -20.15
C LYS A 219 -1.34 -7.63 -18.88
N ASP A 220 -0.75 -7.78 -17.69
CA ASP A 220 -1.48 -7.70 -16.42
C ASP A 220 -2.00 -6.28 -16.17
N ILE A 221 -1.29 -5.25 -16.63
CA ILE A 221 -1.77 -3.86 -16.63
C ILE A 221 -3.00 -3.69 -17.53
N GLU A 222 -2.96 -4.29 -18.73
CA GLU A 222 -4.12 -4.29 -19.64
C GLU A 222 -5.32 -5.04 -19.03
N ASP A 223 -5.07 -6.20 -18.42
CA ASP A 223 -6.09 -6.97 -17.72
C ASP A 223 -6.67 -6.15 -16.53
N LEU A 224 -5.82 -5.52 -15.73
CA LEU A 224 -6.28 -4.64 -14.64
C LEU A 224 -7.12 -3.47 -15.16
N ARG A 225 -6.71 -2.84 -16.26
CA ARG A 225 -7.47 -1.77 -16.92
C ARG A 225 -8.84 -2.27 -17.39
N LYS A 226 -8.87 -3.45 -18.03
CA LYS A 226 -10.10 -4.07 -18.53
C LYS A 226 -11.05 -4.41 -17.39
N TYR A 227 -10.60 -5.21 -16.42
CA TYR A 227 -11.44 -5.69 -15.32
C TYR A 227 -11.78 -4.58 -14.33
N GLY A 228 -10.85 -3.69 -14.04
CA GLY A 228 -11.04 -2.51 -13.19
C GLY A 228 -11.76 -1.35 -13.89
N LYS A 229 -12.24 -1.54 -15.14
CA LYS A 229 -13.02 -0.55 -15.92
C LYS A 229 -12.30 0.80 -16.05
N ASP A 230 -10.99 0.78 -16.16
CA ASP A 230 -10.10 1.95 -16.22
C ASP A 230 -10.24 2.92 -15.02
N ARG A 231 -10.73 2.42 -13.88
CA ARG A 231 -10.97 3.23 -12.66
C ARG A 231 -9.94 3.05 -11.58
N LEU A 232 -9.10 2.02 -11.70
CA LEU A 232 -8.08 1.68 -10.71
C LEU A 232 -6.75 2.33 -11.10
N ASP A 233 -6.05 2.87 -10.12
CA ASP A 233 -4.63 3.13 -10.20
C ASP A 233 -3.85 1.84 -9.87
N VAL A 234 -2.58 1.76 -10.20
CA VAL A 234 -1.80 0.53 -10.05
C VAL A 234 -0.47 0.75 -9.38
N THR A 235 -0.12 -0.14 -8.44
CA THR A 235 1.23 -0.31 -7.92
C THR A 235 1.88 -1.52 -8.56
N VAL A 236 3.14 -1.37 -8.94
CA VAL A 236 4.00 -2.46 -9.42
C VAL A 236 5.23 -2.52 -8.52
N GLY A 237 5.43 -3.64 -7.85
CA GLY A 237 6.56 -3.91 -6.96
C GLY A 237 7.68 -4.66 -7.68
N SER A 238 7.95 -5.90 -7.28
CA SER A 238 9.10 -6.72 -7.72
C SER A 238 9.22 -6.94 -9.24
N ALA A 239 8.14 -6.75 -10.01
CA ALA A 239 8.19 -6.84 -11.46
C ALA A 239 8.80 -5.60 -12.15
N LEU A 240 8.98 -4.50 -11.42
CA LEU A 240 9.56 -3.26 -11.95
C LEU A 240 11.07 -3.40 -12.12
N ASP A 241 11.62 -2.83 -13.22
CA ASP A 241 13.06 -2.85 -13.51
C ASP A 241 13.92 -2.22 -12.42
N LEU A 242 13.41 -1.22 -11.71
CA LEU A 242 14.04 -0.62 -10.52
C LEU A 242 14.32 -1.64 -9.40
N PHE A 243 13.61 -2.76 -9.38
CA PHE A 243 13.71 -3.83 -8.39
C PHE A 243 14.14 -5.15 -9.03
N GLY A 244 14.79 -5.08 -10.21
CA GLY A 244 15.30 -6.27 -10.93
C GLY A 244 14.26 -7.01 -11.76
N GLY A 245 13.04 -6.48 -11.90
CA GLY A 245 11.99 -7.04 -12.76
C GLY A 245 12.12 -6.65 -14.22
N ASN A 246 11.13 -7.00 -15.02
CA ASN A 246 11.15 -6.82 -16.48
C ASN A 246 10.22 -5.72 -17.01
N ILE A 247 9.42 -5.10 -16.13
CA ILE A 247 8.54 -3.99 -16.52
C ILE A 247 9.33 -2.69 -16.40
N SER A 248 9.41 -1.93 -17.49
CA SER A 248 10.15 -0.67 -17.49
C SER A 248 9.43 0.42 -16.70
N PHE A 249 10.14 1.06 -15.78
CA PHE A 249 9.70 2.27 -15.11
C PHE A 249 9.32 3.35 -16.12
N SER A 250 10.11 3.50 -17.20
CA SER A 250 9.87 4.50 -18.24
C SER A 250 8.59 4.27 -19.05
N GLU A 251 8.04 3.05 -19.04
CA GLU A 251 6.75 2.72 -19.65
C GLU A 251 5.60 3.02 -18.69
N LEU A 252 5.75 2.67 -17.40
CA LEU A 252 4.69 2.87 -16.40
C LEU A 252 4.41 4.36 -16.12
N ILE A 253 5.40 5.22 -16.18
CA ILE A 253 5.20 6.67 -15.99
C ILE A 253 4.35 7.34 -17.08
N LYS A 254 4.04 6.62 -18.17
CA LYS A 254 3.19 7.11 -19.26
C LYS A 254 1.71 6.71 -19.12
N LEU A 255 1.38 5.89 -18.09
CA LEU A 255 -0.01 5.50 -17.82
C LEU A 255 -0.85 6.69 -17.38
#